data_1010f57a41d26682ecf94663bedf61f4
#
_entry.id   1010f57a41d26682ecf94663bedf61f4
#
_cell.length_a   1.000
_cell.length_b   1.000
_cell.length_c   1.000
_cell.angle_alpha   90.00
_cell.angle_beta   90.00
_cell.angle_gamma   90.00
#
_symmetry.space_group_name_H-M   'P 1'
#
loop_
_entity.id
_entity.type
_entity.pdbx_description
1 polymer ?
#
loop_
_entity_poly.entity_id
_entity_poly.type
_entity_poly.pdbx_seq_one_letter_code
_entity_poly.pdbx_strand_id
1 'polypeptide(L)'
;MSTALLQTTYFGPIQWYQKLYRYDQTLIEQHDSYQKQTYRNRCVIATANGLQALTVPVEHNVQRSTFSVQCKDLRISDHNQWRRIHWNALQSAYSESPFFDYYADDIRPFFEKRYEFLIDFNEAIRQTVCDLLDIHPNVSYTSDFSLQPSAIDDYREVINAKRPQPDADFQPRRYWQVFEDRHGFQANLSILDLLFNMGNEAVFYL
;
A
#
# COMPACT_ATOMS: atom_id res chain seq x y z
N MET A 1 -18.28 -16.50 -7.40
CA MET A 1 -17.05 -16.07 -6.72
C MET A 1 -16.63 -14.76 -7.34
N SER A 2 -16.53 -13.70 -6.54
CA SER A 2 -16.04 -12.40 -6.96
C SER A 2 -14.51 -12.39 -6.95
N THR A 3 -13.89 -11.87 -8.00
CA THR A 3 -12.44 -11.82 -8.13
C THR A 3 -11.99 -10.39 -8.42
N ALA A 4 -11.08 -9.85 -7.60
CA ALA A 4 -10.44 -8.55 -7.84
C ALA A 4 -9.05 -8.73 -8.43
N LEU A 5 -8.68 -7.90 -9.40
CA LEU A 5 -7.32 -7.77 -9.92
C LEU A 5 -6.71 -6.46 -9.43
N LEU A 6 -5.61 -6.58 -8.68
CA LEU A 6 -4.94 -5.47 -8.02
C LEU A 6 -3.47 -5.37 -8.45
N GLN A 7 -2.90 -4.18 -8.36
CA GLN A 7 -1.45 -4.01 -8.38
C GLN A 7 -0.85 -4.31 -7.00
N THR A 8 0.42 -4.69 -6.93
CA THR A 8 1.16 -4.74 -5.66
C THR A 8 1.29 -3.35 -5.05
N THR A 9 1.30 -3.22 -3.71
CA THR A 9 1.36 -1.91 -3.04
C THR A 9 2.30 -1.89 -1.84
N TYR A 10 2.99 -0.77 -1.66
CA TYR A 10 3.77 -0.44 -0.47
C TYR A 10 2.88 0.25 0.55
N PHE A 11 2.50 -0.43 1.63
CA PHE A 11 1.53 0.04 2.62
C PHE A 11 0.34 0.75 1.94
N GLY A 12 -0.34 0.03 1.05
CA GLY A 12 -1.37 0.55 0.16
C GLY A 12 -2.47 1.34 0.84
N PRO A 13 -3.32 2.03 0.08
CA PRO A 13 -4.42 2.80 0.64
C PRO A 13 -5.51 1.88 1.23
N ILE A 14 -6.33 2.42 2.10
CA ILE A 14 -7.47 1.71 2.74
C ILE A 14 -8.34 1.01 1.70
N GLN A 15 -8.63 1.67 0.57
CA GLN A 15 -9.39 1.12 -0.54
C GLN A 15 -8.82 -0.20 -1.06
N TRP A 16 -7.49 -0.33 -1.13
CA TRP A 16 -6.83 -1.54 -1.60
C TRP A 16 -7.06 -2.72 -0.63
N TYR A 17 -6.93 -2.47 0.69
CA TYR A 17 -7.19 -3.48 1.71
C TYR A 17 -8.68 -3.83 1.82
N GLN A 18 -9.58 -2.88 1.52
CA GLN A 18 -10.99 -3.16 1.39
C GLN A 18 -11.27 -4.21 0.31
N LYS A 19 -10.59 -4.15 -0.84
CA LYS A 19 -10.75 -5.17 -1.88
C LYS A 19 -10.24 -6.53 -1.42
N LEU A 20 -9.11 -6.59 -0.71
CA LEU A 20 -8.64 -7.84 -0.09
C LEU A 20 -9.67 -8.45 0.86
N TYR A 21 -10.34 -7.60 1.64
CA TYR A 21 -11.32 -8.03 2.65
C TYR A 21 -12.63 -8.50 2.03
N ARG A 22 -13.10 -7.85 0.96
CA ARG A 22 -14.46 -8.06 0.42
C ARG A 22 -14.57 -9.08 -0.70
N TYR A 23 -13.48 -9.37 -1.39
CA TYR A 23 -13.50 -10.29 -2.52
C TYR A 23 -13.22 -11.72 -2.10
N ASP A 24 -13.90 -12.68 -2.73
CA ASP A 24 -13.65 -14.12 -2.50
C ASP A 24 -12.24 -14.53 -2.92
N GLN A 25 -11.69 -13.87 -3.95
CA GLN A 25 -10.35 -14.07 -4.45
C GLN A 25 -9.73 -12.75 -4.90
N THR A 26 -8.44 -12.58 -4.67
CA THR A 26 -7.66 -11.45 -5.16
C THR A 26 -6.47 -11.95 -5.97
N LEU A 27 -6.31 -11.40 -7.16
CA LEU A 27 -5.14 -11.60 -8.01
C LEU A 27 -4.24 -10.37 -7.93
N ILE A 28 -2.96 -10.57 -7.63
CA ILE A 28 -1.96 -9.50 -7.65
C ILE A 28 -1.22 -9.56 -8.99
N GLU A 29 -1.27 -8.47 -9.73
CA GLU A 29 -0.58 -8.32 -11.00
C GLU A 29 0.93 -8.13 -10.77
N GLN A 30 1.74 -8.99 -11.39
CA GLN A 30 3.20 -8.97 -11.27
C GLN A 30 3.93 -8.80 -12.61
N HIS A 31 3.22 -8.98 -13.73
CA HIS A 31 3.79 -8.93 -15.09
C HIS A 31 3.60 -7.57 -15.76
N ASP A 32 2.90 -6.63 -15.13
CA ASP A 32 2.75 -5.30 -15.66
C ASP A 32 4.06 -4.50 -15.62
N SER A 33 4.12 -3.49 -16.45
CA SER A 33 5.26 -2.58 -16.49
C SER A 33 5.24 -1.62 -15.33
N TYR A 34 6.39 -1.43 -14.68
CA TYR A 34 6.51 -0.46 -13.59
C TYR A 34 6.13 0.96 -14.03
N GLN A 35 5.23 1.56 -13.29
CA GLN A 35 4.83 2.96 -13.46
C GLN A 35 5.26 3.79 -12.24
N LYS A 36 5.91 4.93 -12.53
CA LYS A 36 6.34 5.87 -11.48
C LYS A 36 5.15 6.55 -10.82
N GLN A 37 5.30 6.88 -9.53
CA GLN A 37 4.31 7.62 -8.75
C GLN A 37 2.99 6.86 -8.56
N THR A 38 3.04 5.54 -8.48
CA THR A 38 1.92 4.67 -8.14
C THR A 38 2.08 4.11 -6.73
N TYR A 39 1.04 3.48 -6.20
CA TYR A 39 1.08 2.81 -4.90
C TYR A 39 2.03 1.59 -4.85
N ARG A 40 2.58 1.14 -5.99
CA ARG A 40 3.55 0.03 -6.02
C ARG A 40 4.76 0.26 -5.12
N ASN A 41 5.28 1.48 -5.13
CA ASN A 41 6.44 1.83 -4.29
C ASN A 41 6.21 3.10 -3.46
N ARG A 42 4.95 3.52 -3.27
CA ARG A 42 4.58 4.74 -2.56
C ARG A 42 3.37 4.51 -1.67
N CYS A 43 3.41 5.07 -0.47
CA CYS A 43 2.23 5.30 0.35
C CYS A 43 2.06 6.78 0.68
N VAL A 44 0.88 7.17 1.13
CA VAL A 44 0.56 8.54 1.55
C VAL A 44 0.08 8.52 2.99
N ILE A 45 0.69 9.33 3.82
CA ILE A 45 0.37 9.49 5.25
C ILE A 45 -0.04 10.94 5.54
N ALA A 46 -0.80 11.15 6.62
CA ALA A 46 -1.05 12.46 7.17
C ALA A 46 0.11 12.87 8.10
N THR A 47 0.50 14.14 8.04
CA THR A 47 1.52 14.72 8.93
C THR A 47 1.07 16.09 9.42
N ALA A 48 1.82 16.67 10.36
CA ALA A 48 1.56 18.03 10.84
C ALA A 48 1.58 19.10 9.73
N ASN A 49 2.25 18.84 8.61
CA ASN A 49 2.38 19.74 7.47
C ASN A 49 1.46 19.38 6.28
N GLY A 50 0.51 18.46 6.47
CA GLY A 50 -0.37 17.95 5.43
C GLY A 50 0.03 16.56 4.95
N LEU A 51 -0.38 16.20 3.74
CA LEU A 51 -0.10 14.89 3.18
C LEU A 51 1.38 14.73 2.79
N GLN A 52 1.95 13.60 3.17
CA GLN A 52 3.32 13.23 2.82
C GLN A 52 3.35 11.89 2.09
N ALA A 53 4.03 11.87 0.94
CA ALA A 53 4.28 10.63 0.22
C ALA A 53 5.61 10.02 0.65
N LEU A 54 5.60 8.77 1.09
CA LEU A 54 6.78 7.96 1.37
C LEU A 54 7.03 7.05 0.17
N THR A 55 8.18 7.21 -0.48
CA THR A 55 8.47 6.49 -1.73
C THR A 55 9.72 5.64 -1.58
N VAL A 56 9.56 4.33 -1.75
CA VAL A 56 10.68 3.37 -1.82
C VAL A 56 11.45 3.60 -3.13
N PRO A 57 12.75 3.90 -3.08
CA PRO A 57 13.56 4.05 -4.28
C PRO A 57 13.77 2.69 -4.94
N VAL A 58 13.71 2.67 -6.27
CA VAL A 58 13.92 1.48 -7.08
C VAL A 58 15.07 1.70 -8.04
N GLU A 59 15.78 0.61 -8.41
CA GLU A 59 16.87 0.66 -9.35
C GLU A 59 16.36 0.99 -10.75
N HIS A 60 16.95 2.00 -11.37
CA HIS A 60 16.76 2.31 -12.78
C HIS A 60 17.94 1.78 -13.56
N ASN A 61 17.78 0.68 -14.27
CA ASN A 61 18.75 0.26 -15.27
C ASN A 61 18.69 1.22 -16.46
N VAL A 62 19.47 2.31 -16.40
CA VAL A 62 19.59 3.33 -17.46
C VAL A 62 20.20 2.74 -18.75
N GLN A 63 20.80 1.54 -18.70
CA GLN A 63 21.59 0.98 -19.80
C GLN A 63 20.91 -0.13 -20.60
N ARG A 64 19.71 -0.57 -20.27
CA ARG A 64 19.02 -1.60 -21.05
C ARG A 64 17.66 -1.12 -21.53
N SER A 65 17.71 -0.64 -22.78
CA SER A 65 16.68 -0.75 -23.83
C SER A 65 15.22 -0.39 -23.49
N THR A 66 14.56 0.14 -24.45
CA THR A 66 13.15 0.19 -24.86
C THR A 66 12.10 -0.72 -24.18
N PHE A 67 12.47 -1.65 -23.29
CA PHE A 67 11.55 -2.51 -22.55
C PHE A 67 11.41 -2.02 -21.11
N SER A 68 10.18 -1.74 -20.70
CA SER A 68 9.82 -1.43 -19.32
C SER A 68 10.10 -2.64 -18.41
N VAL A 69 10.69 -2.40 -17.22
CA VAL A 69 10.91 -3.45 -16.23
C VAL A 69 9.55 -3.92 -15.70
N GLN A 70 9.34 -5.23 -15.65
CA GLN A 70 8.14 -5.79 -15.03
C GLN A 70 8.18 -5.62 -13.51
N CYS A 71 7.01 -5.48 -12.89
CA CYS A 71 6.92 -5.26 -11.45
C CYS A 71 7.57 -6.37 -10.62
N LYS A 72 7.51 -7.64 -11.07
CA LYS A 72 8.17 -8.77 -10.41
C LYS A 72 9.70 -8.70 -10.37
N ASP A 73 10.32 -8.00 -11.34
CA ASP A 73 11.78 -7.91 -11.49
C ASP A 73 12.34 -6.58 -10.95
N LEU A 74 11.49 -5.75 -10.33
CA LEU A 74 11.86 -4.44 -9.85
C LEU A 74 12.64 -4.53 -8.54
N ARG A 75 13.91 -4.08 -8.56
CA ARG A 75 14.81 -4.11 -7.41
C ARG A 75 14.69 -2.84 -6.57
N ILE A 76 14.76 -3.00 -5.25
CA ILE A 76 14.83 -1.89 -4.32
C ILE A 76 16.25 -1.33 -4.31
N SER A 77 16.36 0.00 -4.34
CA SER A 77 17.63 0.72 -4.19
C SER A 77 17.84 1.15 -2.74
N ASP A 78 19.08 1.08 -2.27
CA ASP A 78 19.44 1.51 -0.91
C ASP A 78 19.86 3.00 -0.85
N HIS A 79 19.56 3.80 -1.88
CA HIS A 79 19.92 5.21 -1.91
C HIS A 79 19.22 6.03 -0.79
N ASN A 80 19.92 7.07 -0.31
CA ASN A 80 19.39 8.13 0.56
C ASN A 80 18.85 7.68 1.92
N GLN A 81 19.25 6.52 2.43
CA GLN A 81 18.80 6.02 3.75
C GLN A 81 17.27 6.07 3.92
N TRP A 82 16.53 5.78 2.84
CA TRP A 82 15.08 5.93 2.79
C TRP A 82 14.36 5.18 3.92
N ARG A 83 14.88 4.02 4.37
CA ARG A 83 14.28 3.25 5.47
C ARG A 83 14.23 4.07 6.75
N ARG A 84 15.35 4.70 7.11
CA ARG A 84 15.41 5.58 8.29
C ARG A 84 14.50 6.80 8.12
N ILE A 85 14.46 7.39 6.94
CA ILE A 85 13.60 8.56 6.66
C ILE A 85 12.13 8.18 6.81
N HIS A 86 11.70 7.05 6.25
CA HIS A 86 10.32 6.58 6.35
C HIS A 86 9.93 6.25 7.80
N TRP A 87 10.80 5.51 8.52
CA TRP A 87 10.54 5.19 9.92
C TRP A 87 10.40 6.45 10.78
N ASN A 88 11.32 7.40 10.65
CA ASN A 88 11.24 8.68 11.36
C ASN A 88 9.98 9.48 11.00
N ALA A 89 9.54 9.44 9.73
CA ALA A 89 8.31 10.08 9.30
C ALA A 89 7.08 9.44 9.98
N LEU A 90 7.03 8.10 10.06
CA LEU A 90 5.96 7.38 10.75
C LEU A 90 5.95 7.70 12.25
N GLN A 91 7.11 7.67 12.92
CA GLN A 91 7.20 8.05 14.32
C GLN A 91 6.73 9.50 14.56
N SER A 92 7.18 10.44 13.73
CA SER A 92 6.77 11.85 13.87
C SER A 92 5.29 12.08 13.58
N ALA A 93 4.67 11.25 12.72
CA ALA A 93 3.27 11.39 12.36
C ALA A 93 2.32 10.69 13.35
N TYR A 94 2.74 9.57 13.93
CA TYR A 94 1.82 8.67 14.63
C TYR A 94 2.19 8.37 16.09
N SER A 95 3.26 8.92 16.65
CA SER A 95 3.60 8.72 18.08
C SER A 95 2.46 9.14 19.03
N GLU A 96 1.62 10.08 18.63
CA GLU A 96 0.45 10.52 19.39
C GLU A 96 -0.83 9.73 19.07
N SER A 97 -0.78 8.77 18.13
CA SER A 97 -1.93 7.95 17.80
C SER A 97 -2.12 6.82 18.82
N PRO A 98 -3.37 6.40 19.11
CA PRO A 98 -3.64 5.48 20.21
C PRO A 98 -2.96 4.11 20.11
N PHE A 99 -2.66 3.64 18.90
CA PHE A 99 -2.18 2.28 18.68
C PHE A 99 -0.79 2.20 18.02
N PHE A 100 -0.09 3.34 17.84
CA PHE A 100 1.24 3.32 17.21
C PHE A 100 2.22 2.45 17.99
N ASP A 101 2.34 2.66 19.30
CA ASP A 101 3.27 1.89 20.15
C ASP A 101 2.94 0.39 20.16
N TYR A 102 1.65 0.05 20.03
CA TYR A 102 1.22 -1.34 19.99
C TYR A 102 1.67 -2.07 18.72
N TYR A 103 1.67 -1.40 17.56
CA TYR A 103 2.01 -2.00 16.27
C TYR A 103 3.43 -1.66 15.78
N ALA A 104 4.14 -0.78 16.47
CA ALA A 104 5.46 -0.31 16.06
C ALA A 104 6.46 -1.46 15.89
N ASP A 105 6.45 -2.45 16.78
CA ASP A 105 7.38 -3.58 16.75
C ASP A 105 7.13 -4.54 15.56
N ASP A 106 5.89 -4.62 15.06
CA ASP A 106 5.54 -5.41 13.88
C ASP A 106 5.89 -4.70 12.56
N ILE A 107 5.82 -3.38 12.56
CA ILE A 107 6.04 -2.56 11.35
C ILE A 107 7.51 -2.16 11.19
N ARG A 108 8.23 -1.89 12.28
CA ARG A 108 9.63 -1.46 12.28
C ARG A 108 10.58 -2.39 11.52
N PRO A 109 10.45 -3.74 11.56
CA PRO A 109 11.33 -4.64 10.84
C PRO A 109 11.41 -4.40 9.32
N PHE A 110 10.37 -3.83 8.70
CA PHE A 110 10.37 -3.46 7.29
C PHE A 110 11.35 -2.33 6.96
N PHE A 111 11.76 -1.54 7.96
CA PHE A 111 12.73 -0.47 7.82
C PHE A 111 14.14 -0.85 8.30
N GLU A 112 14.31 -2.04 8.86
CA GLU A 112 15.59 -2.58 9.32
C GLU A 112 16.14 -3.66 8.38
N LYS A 113 15.26 -4.54 7.89
CA LYS A 113 15.61 -5.61 6.96
C LYS A 113 15.75 -5.10 5.53
N ARG A 114 16.61 -5.78 4.75
CA ARG A 114 16.77 -5.53 3.33
C ARG A 114 15.96 -6.56 2.54
N TYR A 115 15.27 -6.07 1.52
CA TYR A 115 14.60 -6.86 0.52
C TYR A 115 15.21 -6.53 -0.84
N GLU A 116 15.42 -7.52 -1.67
CA GLU A 116 15.99 -7.34 -3.00
C GLU A 116 14.93 -6.86 -3.98
N PHE A 117 13.77 -7.54 -4.03
CA PHE A 117 12.68 -7.23 -4.94
C PHE A 117 11.54 -6.49 -4.24
N LEU A 118 10.99 -5.50 -4.96
CA LEU A 118 9.87 -4.71 -4.44
C LEU A 118 8.62 -5.56 -4.20
N ILE A 119 8.38 -6.55 -5.06
CA ILE A 119 7.19 -7.41 -4.94
C ILE A 119 7.24 -8.27 -3.68
N ASP A 120 8.41 -8.82 -3.34
CA ASP A 120 8.59 -9.63 -2.12
C ASP A 120 8.45 -8.77 -0.86
N PHE A 121 8.96 -7.54 -0.92
CA PHE A 121 8.81 -6.55 0.14
C PHE A 121 7.33 -6.21 0.38
N ASN A 122 6.61 -5.90 -0.67
CA ASN A 122 5.19 -5.57 -0.60
C ASN A 122 4.35 -6.75 -0.14
N GLU A 123 4.71 -7.98 -0.54
CA GLU A 123 4.02 -9.18 -0.10
C GLU A 123 4.21 -9.43 1.40
N ALA A 124 5.42 -9.28 1.90
CA ALA A 124 5.69 -9.40 3.34
C ALA A 124 4.91 -8.33 4.14
N ILE A 125 4.84 -7.09 3.64
CA ILE A 125 4.02 -6.03 4.22
C ILE A 125 2.54 -6.42 4.21
N ARG A 126 2.01 -6.88 3.07
CA ARG A 126 0.61 -7.29 2.94
C ARG A 126 0.25 -8.37 3.97
N GLN A 127 1.07 -9.41 4.08
CA GLN A 127 0.84 -10.49 5.02
C GLN A 127 0.78 -9.96 6.45
N THR A 128 1.81 -9.23 6.89
CA THR A 128 1.84 -8.65 8.24
C THR A 128 0.63 -7.74 8.51
N VAL A 129 0.30 -6.83 7.58
CA VAL A 129 -0.85 -5.93 7.78
C VAL A 129 -2.17 -6.70 7.80
N CYS A 130 -2.35 -7.72 6.97
CA CYS A 130 -3.55 -8.57 7.02
C CYS A 130 -3.66 -9.32 8.36
N ASP A 131 -2.54 -9.83 8.89
CA ASP A 131 -2.52 -10.49 10.21
C ASP A 131 -2.89 -9.49 11.33
N LEU A 132 -2.36 -8.26 11.28
CA LEU A 132 -2.68 -7.20 12.25
C LEU A 132 -4.13 -6.72 12.16
N LEU A 133 -4.76 -6.82 11.00
CA LEU A 133 -6.18 -6.50 10.78
C LEU A 133 -7.11 -7.70 11.06
N ASP A 134 -6.55 -8.87 11.36
CA ASP A 134 -7.29 -10.14 11.49
C ASP A 134 -8.13 -10.49 10.26
N ILE A 135 -7.56 -10.28 9.05
CA ILE A 135 -8.19 -10.63 7.78
C ILE A 135 -7.36 -11.68 7.04
N HIS A 136 -8.02 -12.65 6.43
CA HIS A 136 -7.37 -13.79 5.76
C HIS A 136 -7.79 -13.89 4.29
N PRO A 137 -7.38 -12.93 3.44
CA PRO A 137 -7.78 -12.91 2.03
C PRO A 137 -7.17 -14.08 1.25
N ASN A 138 -7.94 -14.63 0.31
CA ASN A 138 -7.43 -15.59 -0.66
C ASN A 138 -6.69 -14.85 -1.77
N VAL A 139 -5.36 -14.82 -1.71
CA VAL A 139 -4.51 -14.06 -2.63
C VAL A 139 -3.64 -14.99 -3.46
N SER A 140 -3.58 -14.73 -4.76
CA SER A 140 -2.64 -15.37 -5.69
C SER A 140 -2.07 -14.34 -6.67
N TYR A 141 -1.02 -14.73 -7.39
CA TYR A 141 -0.37 -13.87 -8.39
C TYR A 141 -0.81 -14.25 -9.80
N THR A 142 -0.84 -13.26 -10.69
CA THR A 142 -1.09 -13.53 -12.12
C THR A 142 0.05 -14.37 -12.72
N SER A 143 -0.28 -15.30 -13.62
CA SER A 143 0.70 -16.07 -14.41
C SER A 143 1.20 -15.29 -15.61
N ASP A 144 0.33 -14.42 -16.17
CA ASP A 144 0.56 -13.60 -17.33
C ASP A 144 -0.08 -12.24 -17.20
N PHE A 145 0.41 -11.26 -17.97
CA PHE A 145 -0.23 -9.96 -18.10
C PHE A 145 -1.45 -10.03 -19.03
N SER A 146 -2.61 -9.65 -18.51
CA SER A 146 -3.83 -9.48 -19.31
C SER A 146 -4.28 -8.02 -19.31
N LEU A 147 -4.51 -7.46 -20.49
CA LEU A 147 -5.03 -6.10 -20.66
C LEU A 147 -6.50 -5.97 -20.23
N GLN A 148 -7.29 -7.00 -20.49
CA GLN A 148 -8.73 -7.02 -20.19
C GLN A 148 -9.15 -8.42 -19.74
N PRO A 149 -8.94 -8.76 -18.47
CA PRO A 149 -9.43 -10.03 -17.95
C PRO A 149 -10.97 -10.04 -17.96
N SER A 150 -11.57 -11.02 -18.63
CA SER A 150 -13.00 -11.21 -18.59
C SER A 150 -13.45 -11.77 -17.24
N ALA A 151 -14.59 -11.31 -16.73
CA ALA A 151 -15.20 -11.75 -15.47
C ALA A 151 -14.37 -11.48 -14.20
N ILE A 152 -13.48 -10.48 -14.21
CA ILE A 152 -12.68 -10.04 -13.07
C ILE A 152 -12.83 -8.53 -12.93
N ASP A 153 -12.99 -8.04 -11.71
CA ASP A 153 -13.04 -6.61 -11.43
C ASP A 153 -11.62 -6.03 -11.37
N ASP A 154 -11.25 -5.24 -12.38
CA ASP A 154 -9.89 -4.71 -12.54
C ASP A 154 -9.74 -3.35 -11.87
N TYR A 155 -9.00 -3.32 -10.76
CA TYR A 155 -8.70 -2.12 -9.98
C TYR A 155 -7.29 -1.57 -10.20
N ARG A 156 -6.50 -2.13 -11.12
CA ARG A 156 -5.09 -1.72 -11.33
C ARG A 156 -4.95 -0.23 -11.66
N GLU A 157 -5.89 0.34 -12.42
CA GLU A 157 -5.91 1.77 -12.75
C GLU A 157 -6.90 2.57 -11.90
N VAL A 158 -7.87 1.91 -11.27
CA VAL A 158 -8.85 2.56 -10.39
C VAL A 158 -8.18 3.05 -9.11
N ILE A 159 -7.37 2.17 -8.48
CA ILE A 159 -6.61 2.49 -7.26
C ILE A 159 -5.26 3.11 -7.65
N ASN A 160 -5.27 4.38 -8.01
CA ASN A 160 -4.10 5.08 -8.53
C ASN A 160 -3.79 6.33 -7.70
N ALA A 161 -2.54 6.48 -7.25
CA ALA A 161 -2.12 7.60 -6.39
C ALA A 161 -2.17 8.96 -7.10
N LYS A 162 -2.01 8.99 -8.43
CA LYS A 162 -1.93 10.22 -9.21
C LYS A 162 -3.25 10.58 -9.92
N ARG A 163 -3.99 9.56 -10.35
CA ARG A 163 -5.23 9.70 -11.12
C ARG A 163 -6.25 8.69 -10.64
N PRO A 164 -6.74 8.82 -9.39
CA PRO A 164 -7.75 7.90 -8.89
C PRO A 164 -8.99 7.98 -9.76
N GLN A 165 -9.58 6.82 -10.07
CA GLN A 165 -10.83 6.74 -10.78
C GLN A 165 -11.98 6.49 -9.80
N PRO A 166 -13.22 6.84 -10.14
CA PRO A 166 -14.38 6.54 -9.33
C PRO A 166 -14.49 5.03 -9.09
N ASP A 167 -14.74 4.66 -7.83
CA ASP A 167 -15.01 3.30 -7.40
C ASP A 167 -16.35 3.30 -6.65
N ALA A 168 -17.39 2.75 -7.27
CA ALA A 168 -18.74 2.74 -6.69
C ALA A 168 -18.82 1.90 -5.41
N ASP A 169 -17.92 0.93 -5.25
CA ASP A 169 -17.89 0.02 -4.11
C ASP A 169 -17.03 0.52 -2.95
N PHE A 170 -16.35 1.66 -3.13
CA PHE A 170 -15.55 2.27 -2.09
C PHE A 170 -16.11 3.61 -1.66
N GLN A 171 -16.63 3.66 -0.44
CA GLN A 171 -17.05 4.89 0.23
C GLN A 171 -16.20 5.08 1.49
N PRO A 172 -15.29 6.07 1.53
CA PRO A 172 -14.46 6.32 2.70
C PRO A 172 -15.33 6.60 3.93
N ARG A 173 -15.09 5.84 5.00
CA ARG A 173 -15.72 6.08 6.29
C ARG A 173 -14.82 6.95 7.14
N ARG A 174 -15.39 7.97 7.77
CA ARG A 174 -14.65 8.85 8.67
C ARG A 174 -14.28 8.10 9.94
N TYR A 175 -13.00 8.19 10.33
CA TYR A 175 -12.44 7.73 11.58
C TYR A 175 -11.57 8.84 12.17
N TRP A 176 -11.21 8.73 13.43
CA TRP A 176 -10.36 9.71 14.09
C TRP A 176 -8.94 9.70 13.51
N GLN A 177 -8.38 10.88 13.22
CA GLN A 177 -7.02 11.06 12.69
C GLN A 177 -6.26 12.11 13.52
N VAL A 178 -4.97 11.86 13.79
CA VAL A 178 -4.11 12.74 14.62
C VAL A 178 -4.15 14.21 14.18
N PHE A 179 -4.22 14.47 12.88
CA PHE A 179 -4.16 15.82 12.32
C PHE A 179 -5.50 16.31 11.76
N GLU A 180 -6.61 15.68 12.12
CA GLU A 180 -7.93 16.04 11.60
C GLU A 180 -8.34 17.46 11.95
N ASP A 181 -8.04 17.91 13.17
CA ASP A 181 -8.34 19.29 13.60
C ASP A 181 -7.62 20.34 12.77
N ARG A 182 -6.45 20.00 12.21
CA ARG A 182 -5.63 20.94 11.42
C ARG A 182 -5.96 20.91 9.93
N HIS A 183 -6.22 19.74 9.37
CA HIS A 183 -6.32 19.53 7.91
C HIS A 183 -7.67 19.00 7.46
N GLY A 184 -8.60 18.75 8.39
CA GLY A 184 -9.82 18.00 8.12
C GLY A 184 -9.54 16.52 7.88
N PHE A 185 -10.60 15.73 7.78
CA PHE A 185 -10.49 14.30 7.49
C PHE A 185 -9.86 14.04 6.12
N GLN A 186 -8.81 13.25 6.10
CA GLN A 186 -8.11 12.84 4.89
C GLN A 186 -8.52 11.40 4.52
N ALA A 187 -9.26 11.26 3.45
CA ALA A 187 -9.78 9.97 3.01
C ALA A 187 -8.70 9.11 2.33
N ASN A 188 -8.86 7.78 2.43
CA ASN A 188 -8.09 6.81 1.65
C ASN A 188 -6.57 6.94 1.77
N LEU A 189 -6.07 7.24 2.97
CA LEU A 189 -4.65 7.22 3.29
C LEU A 189 -4.09 5.80 3.29
N SER A 190 -2.78 5.68 3.51
CA SER A 190 -2.15 4.40 3.79
C SER A 190 -2.91 3.65 4.88
N ILE A 191 -2.97 2.34 4.76
CA ILE A 191 -3.56 1.46 5.79
C ILE A 191 -2.93 1.67 7.17
N LEU A 192 -1.69 2.14 7.24
CA LEU A 192 -1.01 2.47 8.49
C LEU A 192 -1.73 3.60 9.25
N ASP A 193 -2.29 4.59 8.54
CA ASP A 193 -3.07 5.65 9.18
C ASP A 193 -4.29 5.07 9.90
N LEU A 194 -5.03 4.20 9.24
CA LEU A 194 -6.18 3.54 9.82
C LEU A 194 -5.79 2.62 10.99
N LEU A 195 -4.75 1.80 10.81
CA LEU A 195 -4.29 0.85 11.81
C LEU A 195 -3.83 1.54 13.11
N PHE A 196 -3.00 2.60 12.97
CA PHE A 196 -2.47 3.31 14.13
C PHE A 196 -3.52 4.14 14.89
N ASN A 197 -4.57 4.57 14.20
CA ASN A 197 -5.64 5.34 14.81
C ASN A 197 -6.79 4.48 15.36
N MET A 198 -7.10 3.33 14.73
CA MET A 198 -8.29 2.54 15.07
C MET A 198 -7.97 1.16 15.66
N GLY A 199 -6.72 0.70 15.58
CA GLY A 199 -6.34 -0.60 16.13
C GLY A 199 -7.17 -1.74 15.53
N ASN A 200 -7.66 -2.62 16.39
CA ASN A 200 -8.50 -3.76 16.00
C ASN A 200 -9.84 -3.35 15.37
N GLU A 201 -10.31 -2.12 15.60
CA GLU A 201 -11.52 -1.63 14.95
C GLU A 201 -11.31 -1.24 13.47
N ALA A 202 -10.07 -1.19 13.01
CA ALA A 202 -9.73 -0.84 11.62
C ALA A 202 -10.49 -1.68 10.59
N VAL A 203 -10.73 -2.96 10.88
CA VAL A 203 -11.47 -3.88 9.99
C VAL A 203 -12.90 -3.39 9.68
N PHE A 204 -13.55 -2.66 10.57
CA PHE A 204 -14.90 -2.13 10.34
C PHE A 204 -14.96 -1.00 9.31
N TYR A 205 -13.81 -0.47 8.91
CA TYR A 205 -13.68 0.60 7.93
C TYR A 205 -13.30 0.10 6.52
N LEU A 206 -13.14 -1.22 6.36
CA LEU A 206 -12.83 -1.90 5.09
C LEU A 206 -14.07 -2.30 4.27
#